data_1e6fdba7dac8ee8f8efb3ae299d25735
#
_entry.id   1e6fdba7dac8ee8f8efb3ae299d25735
#
_cell.length_a   1.000
_cell.length_b   1.000
_cell.length_c   1.000
_cell.angle_alpha   90.00
_cell.angle_beta   90.00
_cell.angle_gamma   90.00
#
_symmetry.space_group_name_H-M   'P 1'
#
loop_
_entity.id
_entity.type
_entity.pdbx_description
1 polymer ?
#
loop_
_entity_poly.entity_id
_entity_poly.type
_entity_poly.pdbx_seq_one_letter_code
_entity_poly.pdbx_strand_id
1 'polypeptide(L)'
;MSLGKQAKVLTDNQQKAEQGCIAARRHAARNTLMFLLSVDAGLRSKEIALLDWSMITDAVGNIAGEIRLQDIAAKGNSGGVVFISKRLGDALAAYGNGQLLKGRVIKSQNGAGMNAQVVTNWFFNLYRELGYDGCSSHSGRRTAITRWARRISSVGGSMRDVQSLARHSSLAMTQRYIDISEEACRRVVG
;
A
#
# COMPACT_ATOMS: atom_id res chain seq x y z
N MET A 1 -22.59 10.39 -15.75
CA MET A 1 -21.59 9.34 -15.47
C MET A 1 -21.66 9.01 -13.99
N SER A 2 -22.10 7.82 -13.66
CA SER A 2 -22.09 7.34 -12.26
C SER A 2 -20.66 7.38 -11.75
N LEU A 3 -20.40 8.16 -10.71
CA LEU A 3 -19.18 8.08 -9.94
C LEU A 3 -19.11 6.66 -9.36
N GLY A 4 -18.31 5.80 -9.98
CA GLY A 4 -18.11 4.44 -9.47
C GLY A 4 -17.80 4.50 -7.98
N LYS A 5 -18.47 3.67 -7.18
CA LYS A 5 -18.35 3.63 -5.72
C LYS A 5 -16.87 3.54 -5.35
N GLN A 6 -16.31 4.63 -4.82
CA GLN A 6 -14.91 4.66 -4.39
C GLN A 6 -14.70 3.66 -3.24
N ALA A 7 -13.58 2.94 -3.26
CA ALA A 7 -13.21 2.06 -2.16
C ALA A 7 -13.15 2.83 -0.83
N LYS A 8 -13.66 2.27 0.25
CA LYS A 8 -13.64 2.91 1.58
C LYS A 8 -12.21 2.96 2.15
N VAL A 9 -11.95 3.99 2.96
CA VAL A 9 -10.74 4.11 3.78
C VAL A 9 -10.87 3.19 4.99
N LEU A 10 -9.79 2.52 5.35
CA LEU A 10 -9.73 1.66 6.54
C LEU A 10 -9.42 2.51 7.77
N THR A 11 -10.22 2.37 8.82
CA THR A 11 -9.95 2.96 10.13
C THR A 11 -8.78 2.26 10.83
N ASP A 12 -8.17 2.88 11.84
CA ASP A 12 -7.07 2.26 12.60
C ASP A 12 -7.52 0.97 13.31
N ASN A 13 -8.75 0.94 13.83
CA ASN A 13 -9.32 -0.26 14.45
C ASN A 13 -9.52 -1.39 13.43
N GLN A 14 -9.99 -1.08 12.22
CA GLN A 14 -10.09 -2.05 11.14
C GLN A 14 -8.72 -2.60 10.76
N GLN A 15 -7.70 -1.74 10.60
CA GLN A 15 -6.34 -2.19 10.30
C GLN A 15 -5.77 -3.11 11.39
N LYS A 16 -6.03 -2.83 12.67
CA LYS A 16 -5.62 -3.71 13.79
C LYS A 16 -6.34 -5.06 13.74
N ALA A 17 -7.65 -5.06 13.50
CA ALA A 17 -8.44 -6.29 13.38
C ALA A 17 -7.98 -7.15 12.19
N GLU A 18 -7.68 -6.53 11.04
CA GLU A 18 -7.10 -7.21 9.86
C GLU A 18 -5.77 -7.88 10.20
N GLN A 19 -4.87 -7.16 10.87
CA GLN A 19 -3.57 -7.72 11.27
C GLN A 19 -3.74 -8.92 12.22
N GLY A 20 -4.65 -8.84 13.20
CA GLY A 20 -4.97 -9.95 14.08
C GLY A 20 -5.52 -11.16 13.31
N CYS A 21 -6.45 -10.92 12.38
CA CYS A 21 -7.01 -11.95 11.53
C CYS A 21 -5.94 -12.61 10.63
N ILE A 22 -5.05 -11.82 10.03
CA ILE A 22 -3.96 -12.30 9.17
C ILE A 22 -2.95 -13.12 9.98
N ALA A 23 -2.59 -12.67 11.19
CA ALA A 23 -1.62 -13.35 12.04
C ALA A 23 -2.06 -14.76 12.46
N ALA A 24 -3.36 -15.00 12.56
CA ALA A 24 -3.94 -16.32 12.90
C ALA A 24 -4.01 -17.29 11.71
N ARG A 25 -3.60 -16.88 10.50
CA ARG A 25 -3.78 -17.67 9.27
C ARG A 25 -2.49 -18.30 8.77
N ARG A 26 -2.67 -19.32 7.93
CA ARG A 26 -1.57 -19.89 7.13
C ARG A 26 -0.92 -18.78 6.29
N HIS A 27 0.41 -18.80 6.20
CA HIS A 27 1.21 -17.79 5.49
C HIS A 27 1.10 -16.38 6.07
N ALA A 28 0.95 -16.26 7.39
CA ALA A 28 0.79 -15.00 8.10
C ALA A 28 1.84 -13.95 7.68
N ALA A 29 3.12 -14.27 7.67
CA ALA A 29 4.20 -13.34 7.32
C ALA A 29 4.03 -12.75 5.90
N ARG A 30 3.79 -13.60 4.89
CA ARG A 30 3.52 -13.15 3.52
C ARG A 30 2.27 -12.27 3.44
N ASN A 31 1.20 -12.70 4.09
CA ASN A 31 -0.08 -12.00 4.03
C ASN A 31 -0.01 -10.64 4.77
N THR A 32 0.70 -10.57 5.89
CA THR A 32 1.01 -9.31 6.59
C THR A 32 1.80 -8.39 5.68
N LEU A 33 2.79 -8.91 4.96
CA LEU A 33 3.57 -8.10 4.03
C LEU A 33 2.71 -7.55 2.89
N MET A 34 1.82 -8.36 2.27
CA MET A 34 0.88 -7.86 1.26
C MET A 34 -0.01 -6.74 1.78
N PHE A 35 -0.51 -6.89 3.01
CA PHE A 35 -1.32 -5.88 3.67
C PHE A 35 -0.53 -4.58 3.89
N LEU A 36 0.66 -4.64 4.47
CA LEU A 36 1.50 -3.47 4.73
C LEU A 36 1.96 -2.76 3.44
N LEU A 37 2.29 -3.51 2.39
CA LEU A 37 2.60 -2.93 1.08
C LEU A 37 1.42 -2.11 0.53
N SER A 38 0.19 -2.50 0.83
CA SER A 38 -1.00 -1.75 0.45
C SER A 38 -1.27 -0.54 1.35
N VAL A 39 -1.29 -0.72 2.70
CA VAL A 39 -1.72 0.34 3.63
C VAL A 39 -0.62 1.31 4.04
N ASP A 40 0.66 0.93 3.96
CA ASP A 40 1.79 1.80 4.30
C ASP A 40 2.46 2.40 3.07
N ALA A 41 2.77 1.56 2.08
CA ALA A 41 3.42 1.98 0.84
C ALA A 41 2.43 2.39 -0.27
N GLY A 42 1.13 2.19 -0.07
CA GLY A 42 0.10 2.57 -1.04
C GLY A 42 0.19 1.83 -2.38
N LEU A 43 0.78 0.61 -2.40
CA LEU A 43 0.94 -0.15 -3.63
C LEU A 43 -0.39 -0.71 -4.14
N ARG A 44 -0.53 -0.78 -5.47
CA ARG A 44 -1.64 -1.45 -6.15
C ARG A 44 -1.42 -2.97 -6.19
N SER A 45 -2.49 -3.75 -6.34
CA SER A 45 -2.38 -5.22 -6.43
C SER A 45 -1.37 -5.69 -7.50
N LYS A 46 -1.31 -5.02 -8.65
CA LYS A 46 -0.32 -5.32 -9.71
C LYS A 46 1.11 -5.05 -9.22
N GLU A 47 1.32 -3.92 -8.55
CA GLU A 47 2.62 -3.52 -8.01
C GLU A 47 3.09 -4.51 -6.93
N ILE A 48 2.18 -4.92 -6.03
CA ILE A 48 2.45 -5.94 -5.00
C ILE A 48 2.82 -7.29 -5.64
N ALA A 49 2.06 -7.72 -6.65
CA ALA A 49 2.27 -8.99 -7.33
C ALA A 49 3.60 -9.03 -8.10
N LEU A 50 4.00 -7.90 -8.69
CA LEU A 50 5.20 -7.79 -9.50
C LEU A 50 6.43 -7.30 -8.73
N LEU A 51 6.29 -7.01 -7.42
CA LEU A 51 7.39 -6.57 -6.58
C LEU A 51 8.50 -7.62 -6.55
N ASP A 52 9.72 -7.18 -6.83
CA ASP A 52 10.91 -8.02 -6.88
C ASP A 52 11.89 -7.56 -5.81
N TRP A 53 12.67 -8.48 -5.24
CA TRP A 53 13.65 -8.14 -4.23
C TRP A 53 14.67 -7.12 -4.72
N SER A 54 15.05 -7.17 -6.00
CA SER A 54 15.95 -6.17 -6.60
C SER A 54 15.43 -4.74 -6.58
N MET A 55 14.09 -4.54 -6.38
CA MET A 55 13.48 -3.21 -6.22
C MET A 55 13.55 -2.69 -4.77
N ILE A 56 13.92 -3.53 -3.81
CA ILE A 56 13.85 -3.26 -2.37
C ILE A 56 15.23 -3.36 -1.71
N THR A 57 16.18 -4.06 -2.34
CA THR A 57 17.52 -4.27 -1.78
C THR A 57 18.52 -3.28 -2.37
N ASP A 58 19.51 -2.91 -1.56
CA ASP A 58 20.69 -2.19 -1.99
C ASP A 58 21.72 -3.10 -2.71
N ALA A 59 22.85 -2.55 -3.11
CA ALA A 59 23.90 -3.26 -3.84
C ALA A 59 24.58 -4.38 -3.01
N VAL A 60 24.48 -4.32 -1.69
CA VAL A 60 25.04 -5.34 -0.78
C VAL A 60 24.00 -6.32 -0.25
N GLY A 61 22.74 -6.18 -0.71
CA GLY A 61 21.65 -7.12 -0.40
C GLY A 61 20.84 -6.78 0.86
N ASN A 62 21.05 -5.62 1.49
CA ASN A 62 20.22 -5.18 2.61
C ASN A 62 18.92 -4.57 2.14
N ILE A 63 17.87 -4.61 2.98
CA ILE A 63 16.63 -3.90 2.73
C ILE A 63 16.91 -2.39 2.70
N ALA A 64 16.62 -1.75 1.56
CA ALA A 64 16.76 -0.31 1.38
C ALA A 64 15.65 0.46 2.12
N GLY A 65 15.83 1.76 2.30
CA GLY A 65 14.81 2.66 2.86
C GLY A 65 13.67 3.00 1.89
N GLU A 66 13.75 2.51 0.66
CA GLU A 66 12.81 2.81 -0.42
C GLU A 66 12.61 1.61 -1.36
N ILE A 67 11.45 1.57 -2.00
CA ILE A 67 11.14 0.65 -3.08
C ILE A 67 11.32 1.40 -4.41
N ARG A 68 12.16 0.93 -5.29
CA ARG A 68 12.36 1.47 -6.65
C ARG A 68 11.51 0.69 -7.63
N LEU A 69 10.23 1.08 -7.75
CA LEU A 69 9.31 0.42 -8.67
C LEU A 69 9.72 0.65 -10.11
N GLN A 70 9.93 -0.43 -10.84
CA GLN A 70 10.19 -0.41 -12.28
C GLN A 70 8.88 -0.16 -13.06
N ASP A 71 8.98 0.46 -14.24
CA ASP A 71 7.84 0.80 -15.10
C ASP A 71 6.96 -0.42 -15.42
N ILE A 72 7.56 -1.58 -15.67
CA ILE A 72 6.83 -2.83 -15.94
C ILE A 72 5.93 -3.27 -14.79
N ALA A 73 6.31 -2.96 -13.55
CA ALA A 73 5.53 -3.29 -12.37
C ALA A 73 4.38 -2.28 -12.14
N ALA A 74 4.51 -1.07 -12.66
CA ALA A 74 3.57 0.01 -12.45
C ALA A 74 2.43 0.03 -13.50
N LYS A 75 1.31 0.66 -13.15
CA LYS A 75 0.22 0.91 -14.10
C LYS A 75 0.60 2.13 -14.97
N GLY A 76 0.57 1.98 -16.30
CA GLY A 76 0.84 3.07 -17.23
C GLY A 76 2.33 3.47 -17.29
N ASN A 77 3.24 2.53 -17.07
CA ASN A 77 4.69 2.74 -17.08
C ASN A 77 5.13 3.91 -16.16
N SER A 78 4.46 4.11 -15.04
CA SER A 78 4.76 5.13 -14.05
C SER A 78 5.41 4.49 -12.81
N GLY A 79 6.58 3.93 -12.97
CA GLY A 79 7.46 3.50 -11.89
C GLY A 79 7.78 4.68 -10.95
N GLY A 80 8.66 4.51 -10.03
CA GLY A 80 9.09 5.57 -9.13
C GLY A 80 9.49 5.08 -7.76
N VAL A 81 9.85 6.02 -6.90
CA VAL A 81 10.30 5.74 -5.54
C VAL A 81 9.11 5.72 -4.58
N VAL A 82 9.09 4.72 -3.70
CA VAL A 82 8.13 4.59 -2.59
C VAL A 82 8.92 4.40 -1.31
N PHE A 83 8.78 5.33 -0.38
CA PHE A 83 9.48 5.24 0.91
C PHE A 83 8.92 4.12 1.78
N ILE A 84 9.79 3.41 2.47
CA ILE A 84 9.46 2.30 3.35
C ILE A 84 9.27 2.83 4.77
N SER A 85 8.08 2.62 5.36
CA SER A 85 7.86 2.90 6.78
C SER A 85 8.66 1.93 7.65
N LYS A 86 8.99 2.34 8.89
CA LYS A 86 9.69 1.44 9.84
C LYS A 86 8.98 0.08 9.94
N ARG A 87 7.66 0.08 10.13
CA ARG A 87 6.84 -1.14 10.25
C ARG A 87 6.94 -2.05 9.02
N LEU A 88 6.92 -1.46 7.82
CA LEU A 88 7.07 -2.21 6.58
C LEU A 88 8.49 -2.74 6.42
N GLY A 89 9.51 -1.96 6.78
CA GLY A 89 10.91 -2.39 6.76
C GLY A 89 11.17 -3.57 7.70
N ASP A 90 10.67 -3.51 8.93
CA ASP A 90 10.76 -4.59 9.90
C ASP A 90 10.08 -5.88 9.36
N ALA A 91 8.92 -5.75 8.72
CA ALA A 91 8.19 -6.88 8.13
C ALA A 91 8.91 -7.48 6.91
N LEU A 92 9.54 -6.63 6.07
CA LEU A 92 10.36 -7.08 4.93
C LEU A 92 11.59 -7.84 5.41
N ALA A 93 12.30 -7.31 6.42
CA ALA A 93 13.47 -7.94 7.01
C ALA A 93 13.11 -9.30 7.64
N ALA A 94 12.03 -9.36 8.42
CA ALA A 94 11.56 -10.57 9.05
C ALA A 94 11.14 -11.62 8.01
N TYR A 95 10.45 -11.21 6.95
CA TYR A 95 10.02 -12.11 5.87
C TYR A 95 11.18 -12.60 5.02
N GLY A 96 12.18 -11.76 4.78
CA GLY A 96 13.39 -12.09 4.01
C GLY A 96 14.44 -12.89 4.78
N ASN A 97 14.34 -12.96 6.12
CA ASN A 97 15.33 -13.60 6.95
C ASN A 97 15.47 -15.10 6.61
N GLY A 98 16.71 -15.55 6.38
CA GLY A 98 17.02 -16.93 6.01
C GLY A 98 16.60 -17.30 4.57
N GLN A 99 16.17 -16.34 3.73
CA GLN A 99 15.86 -16.57 2.33
C GLN A 99 16.88 -15.91 1.40
N LEU A 100 17.03 -16.48 0.20
CA LEU A 100 17.73 -15.79 -0.88
C LEU A 100 16.81 -14.67 -1.40
N LEU A 101 17.25 -13.41 -1.22
CA LEU A 101 16.49 -12.21 -1.65
C LEU A 101 16.59 -12.02 -3.16
N LYS A 102 15.96 -12.93 -3.92
CA LYS A 102 15.97 -12.91 -5.39
C LYS A 102 14.60 -13.26 -5.96
N GLY A 103 14.24 -12.58 -7.04
CA GLY A 103 12.97 -12.77 -7.73
C GLY A 103 11.79 -12.16 -6.97
N ARG A 104 10.59 -12.66 -7.19
CA ARG A 104 9.37 -12.08 -6.62
C ARG A 104 9.36 -12.14 -5.09
N VAL A 105 9.00 -11.00 -4.48
CA VAL A 105 8.83 -10.88 -3.01
C VAL A 105 7.62 -11.71 -2.57
N ILE A 106 6.47 -11.54 -3.24
CA ILE A 106 5.24 -12.24 -2.88
C ILE A 106 5.10 -13.50 -3.74
N LYS A 107 5.28 -14.65 -3.10
CA LYS A 107 5.21 -15.97 -3.74
C LYS A 107 3.95 -16.74 -3.34
N SER A 108 3.43 -17.53 -4.26
CA SER A 108 2.38 -18.51 -4.01
C SER A 108 2.91 -19.70 -3.18
N GLN A 109 2.02 -20.64 -2.83
CA GLN A 109 2.42 -21.86 -2.13
C GLN A 109 3.42 -22.72 -2.93
N ASN A 110 3.34 -22.67 -4.25
CA ASN A 110 4.21 -23.44 -5.15
C ASN A 110 5.53 -22.70 -5.48
N GLY A 111 5.85 -21.62 -4.75
CA GLY A 111 7.08 -20.85 -4.96
C GLY A 111 7.06 -19.89 -6.15
N ALA A 112 6.06 -19.97 -7.03
CA ALA A 112 5.89 -19.01 -8.14
C ALA A 112 5.36 -17.68 -7.65
N GLY A 113 5.66 -16.60 -8.38
CA GLY A 113 5.08 -15.28 -8.10
C GLY A 113 3.54 -15.29 -8.21
N MET A 114 2.87 -14.50 -7.39
CA MET A 114 1.43 -14.28 -7.53
C MET A 114 1.16 -13.32 -8.69
N ASN A 115 0.02 -13.49 -9.38
CA ASN A 115 -0.44 -12.49 -10.33
C ASN A 115 -1.35 -11.44 -9.64
N ALA A 116 -1.60 -10.33 -10.34
CA ALA A 116 -2.39 -9.21 -9.79
C ALA A 116 -3.82 -9.62 -9.40
N GLN A 117 -4.43 -10.54 -10.13
CA GLN A 117 -5.80 -11.01 -9.84
C GLN A 117 -5.85 -11.81 -8.54
N VAL A 118 -4.85 -12.66 -8.29
CA VAL A 118 -4.74 -13.42 -7.03
C VAL A 118 -4.62 -12.48 -5.83
N VAL A 119 -3.78 -11.44 -5.93
CA VAL A 119 -3.65 -10.41 -4.88
C VAL A 119 -4.97 -9.65 -4.69
N THR A 120 -5.63 -9.26 -5.78
CA THR A 120 -6.94 -8.60 -5.73
C THR A 120 -8.00 -9.46 -5.04
N ASN A 121 -8.09 -10.74 -5.41
CA ASN A 121 -9.03 -11.68 -4.83
C ASN A 121 -8.73 -11.95 -3.34
N TRP A 122 -7.44 -11.97 -2.97
CA TRP A 122 -7.06 -12.11 -1.57
C TRP A 122 -7.59 -10.96 -0.71
N PHE A 123 -7.42 -9.71 -1.14
CA PHE A 123 -8.01 -8.55 -0.45
C PHE A 123 -9.53 -8.60 -0.41
N PHE A 124 -10.18 -8.93 -1.53
CA PHE A 124 -11.63 -9.05 -1.59
C PHE A 124 -12.17 -10.07 -0.57
N ASN A 125 -11.56 -11.26 -0.51
CA ASN A 125 -11.97 -12.30 0.43
C ASN A 125 -11.72 -11.90 1.89
N LEU A 126 -10.57 -11.26 2.18
CA LEU A 126 -10.26 -10.75 3.53
C LEU A 126 -11.31 -9.75 4.00
N TYR A 127 -11.64 -8.74 3.18
CA TYR A 127 -12.61 -7.72 3.55
C TYR A 127 -14.03 -8.26 3.66
N ARG A 128 -14.42 -9.18 2.78
CA ARG A 128 -15.71 -9.85 2.85
C ARG A 128 -15.87 -10.65 4.14
N GLU A 129 -14.86 -11.39 4.53
CA GLU A 129 -14.85 -12.20 5.75
C GLU A 129 -14.90 -11.36 7.02
N LEU A 130 -14.28 -10.17 7.00
CA LEU A 130 -14.32 -9.20 8.09
C LEU A 130 -15.60 -8.33 8.09
N GLY A 131 -16.49 -8.51 7.13
CA GLY A 131 -17.72 -7.72 7.01
C GLY A 131 -17.47 -6.26 6.61
N TYR A 132 -16.36 -5.96 5.89
CA TYR A 132 -16.01 -4.59 5.51
C TYR A 132 -16.65 -4.20 4.17
N ASP A 133 -17.94 -3.91 4.21
CA ASP A 133 -18.71 -3.51 3.04
C ASP A 133 -18.17 -2.24 2.39
N GLY A 134 -17.98 -2.30 1.06
CA GLY A 134 -17.43 -1.21 0.26
C GLY A 134 -15.90 -1.09 0.29
N CYS A 135 -15.20 -2.00 0.99
CA CYS A 135 -13.76 -2.17 0.88
C CYS A 135 -13.39 -3.05 -0.32
N SER A 136 -12.22 -2.79 -0.90
CA SER A 136 -11.66 -3.52 -2.03
C SER A 136 -10.15 -3.49 -1.99
N SER A 137 -9.48 -4.13 -2.94
CA SER A 137 -8.01 -4.09 -3.08
C SER A 137 -7.42 -2.66 -3.21
N HIS A 138 -8.26 -1.65 -3.44
CA HIS A 138 -7.85 -0.25 -3.45
C HIS A 138 -7.97 0.44 -2.08
N SER A 139 -8.62 -0.18 -1.09
CA SER A 139 -8.85 0.42 0.24
C SER A 139 -7.57 0.72 0.98
N GLY A 140 -6.60 -0.21 0.97
CA GLY A 140 -5.30 0.02 1.60
C GLY A 140 -4.55 1.21 0.99
N ARG A 141 -4.46 1.28 -0.35
CA ARG A 141 -3.86 2.41 -1.04
C ARG A 141 -4.60 3.72 -0.75
N ARG A 142 -5.94 3.70 -0.75
CA ARG A 142 -6.73 4.87 -0.38
C ARG A 142 -6.41 5.33 1.04
N THR A 143 -6.32 4.40 1.97
CA THR A 143 -5.94 4.67 3.37
C THR A 143 -4.57 5.33 3.46
N ALA A 144 -3.56 4.80 2.76
CA ALA A 144 -2.22 5.38 2.71
C ALA A 144 -2.25 6.83 2.22
N ILE A 145 -2.85 7.08 1.06
CA ILE A 145 -2.88 8.41 0.43
C ILE A 145 -3.66 9.42 1.30
N THR A 146 -4.81 9.03 1.86
CA THR A 146 -5.59 9.88 2.78
C THR A 146 -4.78 10.21 4.03
N ARG A 147 -4.05 9.25 4.60
CA ARG A 147 -3.16 9.47 5.75
C ARG A 147 -2.02 10.44 5.41
N TRP A 148 -1.37 10.28 4.25
CA TRP A 148 -0.32 11.20 3.81
C TRP A 148 -0.86 12.61 3.62
N ALA A 149 -2.00 12.75 2.95
CA ALA A 149 -2.64 14.05 2.73
C ALA A 149 -2.97 14.78 4.04
N ARG A 150 -3.43 14.06 5.06
CA ARG A 150 -3.72 14.64 6.39
C ARG A 150 -2.47 15.06 7.17
N ARG A 151 -1.32 14.44 6.90
CA ARG A 151 -0.07 14.68 7.63
C ARG A 151 0.90 15.60 6.92
N ILE A 152 0.79 15.76 5.61
CA ILE A 152 1.84 16.39 4.81
C ILE A 152 2.11 17.83 5.22
N SER A 153 1.08 18.61 5.53
CA SER A 153 1.23 20.00 5.98
C SER A 153 1.88 20.12 7.35
N SER A 154 1.67 19.15 8.24
CA SER A 154 2.29 19.17 9.59
C SER A 154 3.80 18.92 9.57
N VAL A 155 4.34 18.46 8.45
CA VAL A 155 5.79 18.25 8.25
C VAL A 155 6.37 19.23 7.20
N GLY A 156 5.66 20.31 6.90
CA GLY A 156 6.11 21.36 5.97
C GLY A 156 5.98 21.01 4.49
N GLY A 157 5.31 19.91 4.15
CA GLY A 157 5.08 19.50 2.76
C GLY A 157 3.75 20.05 2.21
N SER A 158 3.49 19.71 0.95
CA SER A 158 2.36 20.16 0.15
C SER A 158 1.60 19.01 -0.50
N MET A 159 0.47 19.31 -1.13
CA MET A 159 -0.28 18.32 -1.91
C MET A 159 0.47 17.81 -3.15
N ARG A 160 1.47 18.56 -3.65
CA ARG A 160 2.36 18.05 -4.71
C ARG A 160 3.24 16.91 -4.24
N ASP A 161 3.66 16.95 -2.97
CA ASP A 161 4.45 15.86 -2.37
C ASP A 161 3.58 14.62 -2.21
N VAL A 162 2.31 14.77 -1.83
CA VAL A 162 1.35 13.65 -1.79
C VAL A 162 1.09 13.09 -3.19
N GLN A 163 0.99 13.95 -4.21
CA GLN A 163 0.89 13.53 -5.61
C GLN A 163 2.09 12.66 -6.02
N SER A 164 3.29 13.11 -5.67
CA SER A 164 4.55 12.39 -5.95
C SER A 164 4.58 11.04 -5.22
N LEU A 165 4.31 11.02 -3.91
CA LEU A 165 4.22 9.79 -3.11
C LEU A 165 3.20 8.79 -3.68
N ALA A 166 2.06 9.30 -4.11
CA ALA A 166 1.00 8.48 -4.71
C ALA A 166 1.31 8.08 -6.16
N ARG A 167 2.32 8.67 -6.78
CA ARG A 167 2.65 8.48 -8.21
C ARG A 167 1.42 8.73 -9.09
N HIS A 168 0.73 9.86 -8.82
CA HIS A 168 -0.40 10.29 -9.63
C HIS A 168 0.06 11.23 -10.75
N SER A 169 -0.44 11.02 -11.96
CA SER A 169 -0.13 11.85 -13.12
C SER A 169 -0.68 13.28 -13.02
N SER A 170 -1.67 13.51 -12.16
CA SER A 170 -2.24 14.84 -11.94
C SER A 170 -2.64 15.07 -10.47
N LEU A 171 -2.63 16.34 -10.05
CA LEU A 171 -3.09 16.76 -8.73
C LEU A 171 -4.58 16.45 -8.53
N ALA A 172 -5.40 16.57 -9.58
CA ALA A 172 -6.81 16.24 -9.55
C ALA A 172 -7.07 14.77 -9.15
N MET A 173 -6.18 13.83 -9.52
CA MET A 173 -6.27 12.45 -9.05
C MET A 173 -6.03 12.36 -7.54
N THR A 174 -5.10 13.15 -7.01
CA THR A 174 -4.78 13.16 -5.57
C THR A 174 -5.92 13.78 -4.76
N GLN A 175 -6.51 14.86 -5.25
CA GLN A 175 -7.63 15.53 -4.59
C GLN A 175 -8.84 14.63 -4.34
N ARG A 176 -9.05 13.59 -5.15
CA ARG A 176 -10.12 12.59 -4.93
C ARG A 176 -9.95 11.76 -3.65
N TYR A 177 -8.79 11.81 -3.02
CA TYR A 177 -8.48 11.11 -1.77
C TYR A 177 -8.61 12.00 -0.54
N ILE A 178 -8.99 13.29 -0.72
CA ILE A 178 -9.09 14.29 0.33
C ILE A 178 -10.56 14.64 0.49
N ASP A 179 -11.09 14.32 1.65
CA ASP A 179 -12.42 14.77 2.02
C ASP A 179 -12.33 16.19 2.62
N ILE A 180 -13.30 17.03 2.32
CA ILE A 180 -13.43 18.37 2.92
C ILE A 180 -13.75 18.18 4.41
N SER A 181 -12.98 18.83 5.28
CA SER A 181 -13.24 18.87 6.71
C SER A 181 -13.74 20.27 7.09
N GLU A 182 -15.03 20.39 7.39
CA GLU A 182 -15.61 21.65 7.87
C GLU A 182 -14.92 22.15 9.14
N GLU A 183 -14.54 21.23 10.05
CA GLU A 183 -13.81 21.58 11.28
C GLU A 183 -12.45 22.21 10.95
N ALA A 184 -11.69 21.62 10.00
CA ALA A 184 -10.43 22.20 9.56
C ALA A 184 -10.63 23.57 8.91
N CYS A 185 -11.67 23.74 8.09
CA CYS A 185 -12.01 25.02 7.48
C CYS A 185 -12.31 26.08 8.56
N ARG A 186 -13.08 25.75 9.59
CA ARG A 186 -13.38 26.68 10.72
C ARG A 186 -12.13 27.08 11.48
N ARG A 187 -11.21 26.13 11.74
CA ARG A 187 -9.94 26.42 12.46
C ARG A 187 -8.97 27.28 11.67
N VAL A 188 -9.05 27.27 10.35
CA VAL A 188 -8.17 28.08 9.48
C VAL A 188 -8.61 29.54 9.44
N VAL A 189 -9.92 29.82 9.54
CA VAL A 189 -10.47 31.19 9.48
C VAL A 189 -10.69 31.84 10.85
N GLY A 190 -10.65 31.10 11.92
CA GLY A 190 -10.93 31.59 13.28
C GLY A 190 -9.84 31.48 14.24
#